data_7fe4198d00aa5106562e15b79aeb0c94
#
_entry.id   7fe4198d00aa5106562e15b79aeb0c94
#
_cell.length_a   1.000
_cell.length_b   1.000
_cell.length_c   1.000
_cell.angle_alpha   90.00
_cell.angle_beta   90.00
_cell.angle_gamma   90.00
#
_symmetry.space_group_name_H-M   'P 1'
#
loop_
_entity.id
_entity.type
_entity.pdbx_description
1 polymer ?
#
loop_
_entity_poly.entity_id
_entity_poly.type
_entity_poly.pdbx_seq_one_letter_code
_entity_poly.pdbx_strand_id
1 'polypeptide(L)'
;SNVQPNDAAWEKLVSRIVKSRNDSKANQQSVFTALYNYGVYGEDSPTKNQFSEKELNDLKSQDLVNIIRNLFQYKHRILYYGPEKIDAVKEIVTRIHNTPSKFLKSPVNQKLIPQEVTYGNVLFVNYDAKQSYLREYSRGMKLNLKLAPQINLYNEYFGGSMNAIVFQEMREKRSLAYSAQAYYSQPNQRDGYYLNWAFIATQNDKLLDALAAFEDLFNNMPVAETNFQLAKESLISNIRTSRTTKR
;
A
#
# COMPACT_ATOMS: atom_id res chain seq x y z
N SER A 1 -14.86 1.20 -27.88
CA SER A 1 -14.75 -0.09 -27.17
C SER A 1 -16.00 -0.92 -27.45
N ASN A 2 -15.82 -2.14 -27.96
CA ASN A 2 -16.91 -3.07 -28.30
C ASN A 2 -17.32 -3.93 -27.09
N VAL A 3 -17.21 -3.38 -25.89
CA VAL A 3 -17.59 -4.09 -24.65
C VAL A 3 -19.08 -4.32 -24.63
N GLN A 4 -19.47 -5.59 -24.47
CA GLN A 4 -20.86 -6.05 -24.37
C GLN A 4 -21.16 -6.52 -22.95
N PRO A 5 -22.37 -6.33 -22.44
CA PRO A 5 -22.78 -6.86 -21.16
C PRO A 5 -22.79 -8.39 -21.15
N ASN A 6 -22.46 -8.97 -20.01
CA ASN A 6 -22.49 -10.42 -19.79
C ASN A 6 -22.91 -10.70 -18.34
N ASP A 7 -24.21 -10.93 -18.14
CA ASP A 7 -24.77 -11.11 -16.80
C ASP A 7 -24.26 -12.39 -16.13
N ALA A 8 -24.07 -13.47 -16.89
CA ALA A 8 -23.51 -14.71 -16.33
C ALA A 8 -22.06 -14.54 -15.83
N ALA A 9 -21.24 -13.72 -16.51
CA ALA A 9 -19.90 -13.38 -16.04
C ALA A 9 -19.96 -12.46 -14.81
N TRP A 10 -20.93 -11.55 -14.75
CA TRP A 10 -21.15 -10.66 -13.62
C TRP A 10 -21.54 -11.45 -12.37
N GLU A 11 -22.52 -12.33 -12.44
CA GLU A 11 -22.94 -13.19 -11.32
C GLU A 11 -21.79 -14.02 -10.75
N LYS A 12 -20.97 -14.61 -11.63
CA LYS A 12 -19.75 -15.33 -11.21
C LYS A 12 -18.74 -14.41 -10.53
N LEU A 13 -18.60 -13.17 -11.00
CA LEU A 13 -17.71 -12.18 -10.37
C LEU A 13 -18.21 -11.80 -8.98
N VAL A 14 -19.51 -11.50 -8.82
CA VAL A 14 -20.14 -11.18 -7.52
C VAL A 14 -19.93 -12.34 -6.55
N SER A 15 -20.26 -13.57 -6.96
CA SER A 15 -20.06 -14.77 -6.14
C SER A 15 -18.61 -14.92 -5.69
N ARG A 16 -17.65 -14.66 -6.57
CA ARG A 16 -16.22 -14.69 -6.25
C ARG A 16 -15.82 -13.59 -5.26
N ILE A 17 -16.34 -12.37 -5.41
CA ILE A 17 -16.09 -11.26 -4.50
C ILE A 17 -16.60 -11.60 -3.10
N VAL A 18 -17.85 -12.08 -2.99
CA VAL A 18 -18.46 -12.46 -1.72
C VAL A 18 -17.68 -13.59 -1.05
N LYS A 19 -17.36 -14.63 -1.82
CA LYS A 19 -16.50 -15.72 -1.31
C LYS A 19 -15.16 -15.22 -0.81
N SER A 20 -14.45 -14.41 -1.61
CA SER A 20 -13.15 -13.85 -1.23
C SER A 20 -13.22 -13.02 0.04
N ARG A 21 -14.29 -12.24 0.25
CA ARG A 21 -14.52 -11.48 1.49
C ARG A 21 -14.72 -12.39 2.70
N ASN A 22 -15.46 -13.48 2.54
CA ASN A 22 -15.66 -14.45 3.61
C ASN A 22 -14.36 -15.19 3.93
N ASP A 23 -13.61 -15.63 2.92
CA ASP A 23 -12.30 -16.26 3.09
C ASP A 23 -11.30 -15.32 3.78
N SER A 24 -11.37 -14.02 3.48
CA SER A 24 -10.51 -12.99 4.11
C SER A 24 -10.76 -12.85 5.62
N LYS A 25 -11.98 -13.08 6.10
CA LYS A 25 -12.29 -13.07 7.54
C LYS A 25 -11.63 -14.22 8.30
N ALA A 26 -11.36 -15.33 7.61
CA ALA A 26 -10.65 -16.49 8.15
C ALA A 26 -9.12 -16.40 7.96
N ASN A 27 -8.60 -15.26 7.50
CA ASN A 27 -7.18 -15.05 7.29
C ASN A 27 -6.65 -13.94 8.22
N GLN A 28 -5.74 -14.30 9.13
CA GLN A 28 -5.17 -13.38 10.12
C GLN A 28 -4.59 -12.11 9.51
N GLN A 29 -3.79 -12.25 8.43
CA GLN A 29 -3.17 -11.10 7.78
C GLN A 29 -4.21 -10.15 7.17
N SER A 30 -5.29 -10.68 6.61
CA SER A 30 -6.38 -9.89 6.03
C SER A 30 -7.14 -9.13 7.10
N VAL A 31 -7.47 -9.79 8.22
CA VAL A 31 -8.14 -9.16 9.38
C VAL A 31 -7.25 -8.08 9.97
N PHE A 32 -5.97 -8.35 10.15
CA PHE A 32 -5.00 -7.38 10.65
C PHE A 32 -4.85 -6.17 9.71
N THR A 33 -4.83 -6.41 8.39
CA THR A 33 -4.78 -5.32 7.40
C THR A 33 -6.04 -4.46 7.44
N ALA A 34 -7.21 -5.05 7.64
CA ALA A 34 -8.46 -4.31 7.79
C ALA A 34 -8.44 -3.43 9.05
N LEU A 35 -7.96 -3.96 10.19
CA LEU A 35 -7.78 -3.22 11.43
C LEU A 35 -6.80 -2.05 11.24
N TYR A 36 -5.66 -2.30 10.62
CA TYR A 36 -4.67 -1.27 10.32
C TYR A 36 -5.25 -0.16 9.43
N ASN A 37 -5.92 -0.52 8.33
CA ASN A 37 -6.53 0.47 7.45
C ASN A 37 -7.59 1.31 8.18
N TYR A 38 -8.34 0.70 9.10
CA TYR A 38 -9.28 1.46 9.94
C TYR A 38 -8.54 2.40 10.88
N GLY A 39 -7.46 1.96 11.51
CA GLY A 39 -6.61 2.80 12.37
C GLY A 39 -6.02 4.01 11.62
N VAL A 40 -5.62 3.81 10.36
CA VAL A 40 -5.01 4.88 9.56
C VAL A 40 -6.05 5.85 8.98
N TYR A 41 -7.18 5.34 8.48
CA TYR A 41 -8.14 6.13 7.69
C TYR A 41 -9.50 6.32 8.36
N GLY A 42 -9.77 5.64 9.48
CA GLY A 42 -11.05 5.69 10.18
C GLY A 42 -12.23 5.26 9.31
N GLU A 43 -13.27 6.07 9.28
CA GLU A 43 -14.46 5.82 8.47
C GLU A 43 -14.20 5.83 6.96
N ASP A 44 -13.16 6.53 6.50
CA ASP A 44 -12.74 6.55 5.09
C ASP A 44 -11.89 5.33 4.69
N SER A 45 -11.75 4.34 5.58
CA SER A 45 -10.98 3.13 5.31
C SER A 45 -11.43 2.42 4.03
N PRO A 46 -10.49 2.05 3.13
CA PRO A 46 -10.82 1.31 1.91
C PRO A 46 -11.53 -0.02 2.16
N THR A 47 -11.35 -0.61 3.34
CA THR A 47 -12.03 -1.85 3.75
C THR A 47 -13.49 -1.62 4.14
N LYS A 48 -13.86 -0.42 4.57
CA LYS A 48 -15.25 -0.04 4.85
C LYS A 48 -15.98 0.46 3.62
N ASN A 49 -15.29 1.22 2.76
CA ASN A 49 -15.87 1.83 1.56
C ASN A 49 -15.92 0.86 0.39
N GLN A 50 -16.67 -0.22 0.55
CA GLN A 50 -16.91 -1.23 -0.46
C GLN A 50 -18.41 -1.45 -0.64
N PHE A 51 -18.83 -1.78 -1.85
CA PHE A 51 -20.22 -2.17 -2.07
C PHE A 51 -20.60 -3.34 -1.15
N SER A 52 -21.74 -3.25 -0.49
CA SER A 52 -22.35 -4.37 0.22
C SER A 52 -22.70 -5.51 -0.74
N GLU A 53 -22.96 -6.69 -0.21
CA GLU A 53 -23.41 -7.82 -1.03
C GLU A 53 -24.75 -7.51 -1.73
N LYS A 54 -25.66 -6.80 -1.04
CA LYS A 54 -26.90 -6.34 -1.63
C LYS A 54 -26.67 -5.40 -2.81
N GLU A 55 -25.83 -4.37 -2.63
CA GLU A 55 -25.53 -3.42 -3.71
C GLU A 55 -24.84 -4.10 -4.89
N LEU A 56 -23.95 -5.09 -4.65
CA LEU A 56 -23.35 -5.87 -5.73
C LEU A 56 -24.38 -6.70 -6.50
N ASN A 57 -25.37 -7.26 -5.82
CA ASN A 57 -26.45 -8.04 -6.46
C ASN A 57 -27.48 -7.15 -7.20
N ASP A 58 -27.65 -5.91 -6.77
CA ASP A 58 -28.53 -4.93 -7.42
C ASP A 58 -27.92 -4.38 -8.74
N LEU A 59 -26.58 -4.38 -8.88
CA LEU A 59 -25.87 -3.98 -10.09
C LEU A 59 -26.01 -5.04 -11.20
N LYS A 60 -25.96 -4.57 -12.45
CA LYS A 60 -25.99 -5.41 -13.66
C LYS A 60 -24.70 -5.22 -14.48
N SER A 61 -24.40 -6.19 -15.31
CA SER A 61 -23.23 -6.09 -16.22
C SER A 61 -23.30 -4.86 -17.13
N GLN A 62 -24.52 -4.42 -17.49
CA GLN A 62 -24.73 -3.20 -18.28
C GLN A 62 -24.22 -1.94 -17.57
N ASP A 63 -24.30 -1.87 -16.24
CA ASP A 63 -23.82 -0.71 -15.47
C ASP A 63 -22.30 -0.56 -15.61
N LEU A 64 -21.58 -1.70 -15.57
CA LEU A 64 -20.12 -1.71 -15.80
C LEU A 64 -19.78 -1.31 -17.23
N VAL A 65 -20.54 -1.81 -18.22
CA VAL A 65 -20.35 -1.42 -19.63
C VAL A 65 -20.54 0.08 -19.81
N ASN A 66 -21.55 0.66 -19.16
CA ASN A 66 -21.82 2.09 -19.20
C ASN A 66 -20.66 2.89 -18.59
N ILE A 67 -20.11 2.46 -17.44
CA ILE A 67 -18.93 3.07 -16.82
C ILE A 67 -17.74 3.03 -17.78
N ILE A 68 -17.43 1.85 -18.36
CA ILE A 68 -16.29 1.68 -19.27
C ILE A 68 -16.43 2.59 -20.51
N ARG A 69 -17.64 2.66 -21.10
CA ARG A 69 -17.91 3.53 -22.25
C ARG A 69 -17.75 5.00 -21.91
N ASN A 70 -18.18 5.40 -20.71
CA ASN A 70 -18.08 6.78 -20.24
C ASN A 70 -16.65 7.22 -19.90
N LEU A 71 -15.71 6.27 -19.61
CA LEU A 71 -14.32 6.62 -19.33
C LEU A 71 -13.66 7.41 -20.47
N PHE A 72 -14.02 7.14 -21.72
CA PHE A 72 -13.49 7.85 -22.89
C PHE A 72 -14.00 9.30 -23.04
N GLN A 73 -15.02 9.65 -22.28
CA GLN A 73 -15.53 11.02 -22.25
C GLN A 73 -14.71 11.94 -21.32
N TYR A 74 -13.82 11.38 -20.50
CA TYR A 74 -12.93 12.15 -19.63
C TYR A 74 -11.56 12.37 -20.27
N LYS A 75 -10.89 13.47 -19.88
CA LYS A 75 -9.51 13.72 -20.31
C LYS A 75 -8.61 12.61 -19.82
N HIS A 76 -7.92 11.96 -20.73
CA HIS A 76 -7.03 10.84 -20.45
C HIS A 76 -5.70 10.96 -21.20
N ARG A 77 -4.74 10.10 -20.87
CA ARG A 77 -3.44 10.02 -21.52
C ARG A 77 -3.23 8.62 -22.05
N ILE A 78 -2.65 8.53 -23.24
CA ILE A 78 -2.17 7.29 -23.83
C ILE A 78 -0.66 7.29 -23.65
N LEU A 79 -0.13 6.26 -22.99
CA LEU A 79 1.29 6.04 -22.80
C LEU A 79 1.69 4.86 -23.66
N TYR A 80 2.70 5.06 -24.49
CA TYR A 80 3.24 4.00 -25.34
C TYR A 80 4.71 3.76 -24.99
N TYR A 81 5.06 2.49 -24.85
CA TYR A 81 6.42 2.00 -24.77
C TYR A 81 6.56 0.78 -25.65
N GLY A 82 7.39 0.86 -26.69
CA GLY A 82 7.54 -0.21 -27.66
C GLY A 82 8.50 0.16 -28.80
N PRO A 83 8.73 -0.73 -29.79
CA PRO A 83 9.67 -0.55 -30.86
C PRO A 83 9.20 0.42 -31.96
N GLU A 84 7.89 0.70 -32.03
CA GLU A 84 7.32 1.53 -33.10
C GLU A 84 7.70 3.00 -32.94
N LYS A 85 7.86 3.69 -34.07
CA LYS A 85 8.10 5.12 -34.11
C LYS A 85 6.86 5.88 -33.63
N ILE A 86 7.08 6.99 -32.90
CA ILE A 86 5.99 7.78 -32.30
C ILE A 86 4.96 8.27 -33.34
N ASP A 87 5.38 8.57 -34.56
CA ASP A 87 4.47 9.07 -35.59
C ASP A 87 3.56 7.95 -36.11
N ALA A 88 4.05 6.72 -36.27
CA ALA A 88 3.23 5.56 -36.60
C ALA A 88 2.20 5.28 -35.49
N VAL A 89 2.61 5.37 -34.23
CA VAL A 89 1.70 5.21 -33.09
C VAL A 89 0.63 6.30 -33.06
N LYS A 90 1.01 7.56 -33.30
CA LYS A 90 0.06 8.68 -33.40
C LYS A 90 -0.97 8.47 -34.49
N GLU A 91 -0.54 8.03 -35.67
CA GLU A 91 -1.45 7.75 -36.81
C GLU A 91 -2.47 6.67 -36.42
N ILE A 92 -2.01 5.54 -35.86
CA ILE A 92 -2.89 4.47 -35.43
C ILE A 92 -3.87 4.98 -34.38
N VAL A 93 -3.38 5.67 -33.34
CA VAL A 93 -4.23 6.19 -32.25
C VAL A 93 -5.27 7.18 -32.80
N THR A 94 -4.88 8.11 -33.66
CA THR A 94 -5.80 9.08 -34.25
C THR A 94 -6.90 8.40 -35.05
N ARG A 95 -6.58 7.32 -35.75
CA ARG A 95 -7.53 6.57 -36.57
C ARG A 95 -8.56 5.78 -35.77
N ILE A 96 -8.13 5.17 -34.65
CA ILE A 96 -8.97 4.21 -33.89
C ILE A 96 -9.54 4.79 -32.60
N HIS A 97 -8.98 5.89 -32.09
CA HIS A 97 -9.32 6.46 -30.79
C HIS A 97 -10.11 7.76 -30.95
N ASN A 98 -11.42 7.61 -30.98
CA ASN A 98 -12.32 8.75 -31.09
C ASN A 98 -12.48 9.43 -29.71
N THR A 99 -12.16 10.71 -29.65
CA THR A 99 -12.37 11.54 -28.47
C THR A 99 -13.53 12.52 -28.70
N PRO A 100 -14.29 12.85 -27.65
CA PRO A 100 -15.36 13.85 -27.78
C PRO A 100 -14.75 15.23 -28.03
N SER A 101 -15.51 16.11 -28.71
CA SER A 101 -15.12 17.51 -28.93
C SER A 101 -14.98 18.28 -27.61
N LYS A 102 -15.71 17.87 -26.58
CA LYS A 102 -15.65 18.46 -25.22
C LYS A 102 -15.61 17.33 -24.20
N PHE A 103 -14.54 17.30 -23.41
CA PHE A 103 -14.41 16.33 -22.32
C PHE A 103 -15.29 16.71 -21.11
N LEU A 104 -15.78 15.68 -20.44
CA LEU A 104 -16.45 15.82 -19.14
C LEU A 104 -15.43 16.25 -18.07
N LYS A 105 -15.94 16.96 -17.06
CA LYS A 105 -15.16 17.24 -15.86
C LYS A 105 -14.90 15.94 -15.11
N SER A 106 -13.64 15.65 -14.81
CA SER A 106 -13.29 14.47 -14.00
C SER A 106 -14.03 14.52 -12.65
N PRO A 107 -14.57 13.39 -12.18
CA PRO A 107 -15.15 13.33 -10.85
C PRO A 107 -14.10 13.70 -9.81
N VAL A 108 -14.55 14.27 -8.71
CA VAL A 108 -13.66 14.61 -7.59
C VAL A 108 -13.16 13.28 -7.00
N ASN A 109 -11.85 13.11 -6.98
CA ASN A 109 -11.25 11.95 -6.34
C ASN A 109 -11.29 12.15 -4.82
N GLN A 110 -11.91 11.23 -4.11
CA GLN A 110 -11.83 11.19 -2.65
C GLN A 110 -10.40 10.80 -2.26
N LYS A 111 -9.70 11.73 -1.62
CA LYS A 111 -8.34 11.49 -1.17
C LYS A 111 -8.38 10.68 0.12
N LEU A 112 -7.66 9.58 0.15
CA LEU A 112 -7.39 8.87 1.39
C LEU A 112 -6.31 9.64 2.16
N ILE A 113 -6.72 10.33 3.22
CA ILE A 113 -5.82 11.10 4.07
C ILE A 113 -5.67 10.35 5.40
N PRO A 114 -4.44 9.97 5.78
CA PRO A 114 -4.21 9.37 7.09
C PRO A 114 -4.67 10.30 8.21
N GLN A 115 -5.39 9.76 9.18
CA GLN A 115 -5.83 10.52 10.34
C GLN A 115 -4.63 10.99 11.15
N GLU A 116 -4.78 12.16 11.77
CA GLU A 116 -3.82 12.65 12.74
C GLU A 116 -4.02 11.92 14.07
N VAL A 117 -2.95 11.34 14.59
CA VAL A 117 -2.98 10.67 15.88
C VAL A 117 -2.61 11.70 16.94
N THR A 118 -3.59 12.14 17.72
CA THR A 118 -3.38 13.11 18.82
C THR A 118 -3.10 12.44 20.15
N TYR A 119 -3.53 11.18 20.32
CA TYR A 119 -3.32 10.35 21.51
C TYR A 119 -3.00 8.91 21.09
N GLY A 120 -2.32 8.18 21.95
CA GLY A 120 -2.05 6.76 21.75
C GLY A 120 -3.34 5.94 21.80
N ASN A 121 -3.89 5.60 20.66
CA ASN A 121 -5.04 4.71 20.53
C ASN A 121 -4.56 3.29 20.29
N VAL A 122 -5.07 2.33 21.08
CA VAL A 122 -4.84 0.90 20.83
C VAL A 122 -6.10 0.30 20.24
N LEU A 123 -5.99 -0.18 19.00
CA LEU A 123 -7.04 -0.93 18.33
C LEU A 123 -6.70 -2.42 18.41
N PHE A 124 -7.69 -3.20 18.80
CA PHE A 124 -7.51 -4.62 19.06
C PHE A 124 -8.58 -5.45 18.35
N VAL A 125 -8.17 -6.58 17.80
CA VAL A 125 -9.06 -7.63 17.31
C VAL A 125 -8.60 -8.97 17.87
N ASN A 126 -9.51 -9.70 18.52
CA ASN A 126 -9.22 -11.05 18.96
C ASN A 126 -9.28 -12.01 17.75
N TYR A 127 -8.21 -12.79 17.58
CA TYR A 127 -8.09 -13.76 16.52
C TYR A 127 -7.39 -15.01 17.07
N ASP A 128 -7.96 -16.19 16.81
CA ASP A 128 -7.37 -17.46 17.25
C ASP A 128 -6.15 -17.80 16.39
N ALA A 129 -4.97 -17.38 16.84
CA ALA A 129 -3.70 -17.62 16.17
C ALA A 129 -2.57 -17.84 17.16
N LYS A 130 -1.52 -18.54 16.71
CA LYS A 130 -0.31 -18.80 17.50
C LYS A 130 0.63 -17.59 17.61
N GLN A 131 0.43 -16.59 16.77
CA GLN A 131 1.25 -15.38 16.71
C GLN A 131 0.37 -14.14 16.85
N SER A 132 0.89 -13.20 17.63
CA SER A 132 0.34 -11.84 17.71
C SER A 132 1.00 -10.96 16.66
N TYR A 133 0.18 -10.17 15.97
CA TYR A 133 0.63 -9.12 15.08
C TYR A 133 0.40 -7.76 15.73
N LEU A 134 1.45 -6.96 15.75
CA LEU A 134 1.37 -5.58 16.24
C LEU A 134 1.90 -4.65 15.16
N ARG A 135 1.22 -3.52 14.99
CA ARG A 135 1.69 -2.43 14.14
C ARG A 135 1.48 -1.10 14.84
N GLU A 136 2.57 -0.39 15.02
CA GLU A 136 2.54 1.01 15.37
C GLU A 136 2.53 1.88 14.14
N TYR A 137 1.88 3.02 14.24
CA TYR A 137 1.82 3.96 13.14
C TYR A 137 1.72 5.38 13.66
N SER A 138 2.43 6.30 13.00
CA SER A 138 2.27 7.73 13.18
C SER A 138 2.34 8.46 11.85
N ARG A 139 1.58 9.56 11.76
CA ARG A 139 1.64 10.45 10.59
C ARG A 139 2.84 11.38 10.75
N GLY A 140 3.74 11.33 9.76
CA GLY A 140 4.91 12.18 9.68
C GLY A 140 4.65 13.51 8.97
N MET A 141 5.71 14.14 8.50
CA MET A 141 5.65 15.40 7.76
C MET A 141 5.02 15.23 6.37
N LYS A 142 4.64 16.35 5.74
CA LYS A 142 4.29 16.37 4.33
C LYS A 142 5.46 15.94 3.45
N LEU A 143 5.12 15.39 2.27
CA LEU A 143 6.10 14.93 1.30
C LEU A 143 7.15 16.01 0.99
N ASN A 144 8.40 15.66 1.19
CA ASN A 144 9.56 16.45 0.79
C ASN A 144 10.55 15.56 0.03
N LEU A 145 10.53 15.63 -1.30
CA LEU A 145 11.38 14.79 -2.15
C LEU A 145 12.89 15.04 -1.96
N LYS A 146 13.29 16.18 -1.40
CA LYS A 146 14.70 16.45 -1.10
C LYS A 146 15.26 15.54 0.00
N LEU A 147 14.39 14.99 0.84
CA LEU A 147 14.75 14.05 1.91
C LEU A 147 14.72 12.57 1.46
N ALA A 148 14.35 12.29 0.22
CA ALA A 148 14.23 10.91 -0.26
C ALA A 148 15.53 10.10 -0.09
N PRO A 149 16.75 10.63 -0.36
CA PRO A 149 17.99 9.89 -0.13
C PRO A 149 18.20 9.50 1.34
N GLN A 150 17.96 10.45 2.26
CA GLN A 150 18.12 10.22 3.71
C GLN A 150 17.09 9.21 4.22
N ILE A 151 15.84 9.33 3.76
CA ILE A 151 14.75 8.42 4.15
C ILE A 151 15.03 7.01 3.62
N ASN A 152 15.50 6.87 2.39
CA ASN A 152 15.85 5.57 1.83
C ASN A 152 17.02 4.93 2.62
N LEU A 153 18.02 5.73 2.99
CA LEU A 153 19.14 5.24 3.79
C LEU A 153 18.68 4.85 5.20
N TYR A 154 17.83 5.66 5.84
CA TYR A 154 17.23 5.31 7.13
C TYR A 154 16.47 3.99 7.06
N ASN A 155 15.59 3.83 6.06
CA ASN A 155 14.82 2.61 5.89
C ASN A 155 15.73 1.39 5.70
N GLU A 156 16.77 1.47 4.87
CA GLU A 156 17.71 0.37 4.65
C GLU A 156 18.52 0.05 5.90
N TYR A 157 18.98 1.08 6.64
CA TYR A 157 19.76 0.93 7.85
C TYR A 157 18.93 0.42 9.03
N PHE A 158 17.74 1.02 9.27
CA PHE A 158 17.00 0.77 10.49
C PHE A 158 16.05 -0.43 10.39
N GLY A 159 15.24 -0.55 9.36
CA GLY A 159 14.13 -1.50 9.41
C GLY A 159 13.80 -2.29 8.14
N GLY A 160 14.45 -2.02 7.01
CA GLY A 160 14.03 -2.51 5.69
C GLY A 160 14.77 -3.73 5.15
N SER A 161 15.84 -4.17 5.76
CA SER A 161 16.67 -5.29 5.26
C SER A 161 17.03 -6.29 6.35
N MET A 162 17.59 -7.43 5.96
CA MET A 162 18.08 -8.43 6.92
C MET A 162 19.29 -7.93 7.73
N ASN A 163 20.00 -6.95 7.24
CA ASN A 163 21.12 -6.29 7.94
C ASN A 163 20.64 -5.08 8.76
N ALA A 164 19.37 -4.74 8.69
CA ALA A 164 18.81 -3.61 9.41
C ALA A 164 18.81 -3.84 10.92
N ILE A 165 18.93 -2.74 11.68
CA ILE A 165 19.00 -2.77 13.14
C ILE A 165 17.82 -3.53 13.75
N VAL A 166 16.58 -3.23 13.30
CA VAL A 166 15.36 -3.87 13.82
C VAL A 166 15.40 -5.37 13.63
N PHE A 167 15.79 -5.85 12.44
CA PHE A 167 15.88 -7.28 12.17
C PHE A 167 16.92 -7.95 13.06
N GLN A 168 18.13 -7.37 13.12
CA GLN A 168 19.23 -7.92 13.89
C GLN A 168 18.94 -7.96 15.40
N GLU A 169 18.36 -6.90 15.95
CA GLU A 169 18.06 -6.81 17.37
C GLU A 169 16.86 -7.68 17.77
N MET A 170 15.77 -7.66 17.00
CA MET A 170 14.53 -8.31 17.38
C MET A 170 14.52 -9.81 17.08
N ARG A 171 15.08 -10.20 15.94
CA ARG A 171 15.07 -11.58 15.49
C ARG A 171 16.36 -12.32 15.85
N GLU A 172 17.51 -11.82 15.41
CA GLU A 172 18.76 -12.58 15.51
C GLU A 172 19.34 -12.58 16.95
N LYS A 173 19.36 -11.45 17.62
CA LYS A 173 19.95 -11.37 18.96
C LYS A 173 18.98 -11.78 20.07
N ARG A 174 17.75 -11.30 20.03
CA ARG A 174 16.79 -11.49 21.13
C ARG A 174 15.79 -12.62 20.90
N SER A 175 15.67 -13.12 19.66
CA SER A 175 14.70 -14.15 19.27
C SER A 175 13.26 -13.83 19.70
N LEU A 176 12.90 -12.55 19.69
CA LEU A 176 11.59 -12.04 20.11
C LEU A 176 10.57 -12.01 18.99
N ALA A 177 11.00 -11.94 17.74
CA ALA A 177 10.08 -11.83 16.62
C ALA A 177 10.48 -12.72 15.44
N TYR A 178 9.49 -13.33 14.80
CA TYR A 178 9.68 -14.00 13.52
C TYR A 178 9.88 -13.00 12.38
N SER A 179 9.11 -11.91 12.43
CA SER A 179 9.22 -10.78 11.51
C SER A 179 9.15 -9.48 12.29
N ALA A 180 10.11 -8.59 12.05
CA ALA A 180 10.14 -7.24 12.60
C ALA A 180 10.63 -6.28 11.54
N GLN A 181 9.92 -5.19 11.34
CA GLN A 181 10.20 -4.19 10.30
C GLN A 181 9.81 -2.81 10.80
N ALA A 182 10.51 -1.79 10.32
CA ALA A 182 10.16 -0.40 10.53
C ALA A 182 10.45 0.41 9.27
N TYR A 183 9.55 1.32 8.92
CA TYR A 183 9.70 2.13 7.71
C TYR A 183 9.16 3.54 7.93
N TYR A 184 9.84 4.48 7.32
CA TYR A 184 9.32 5.81 7.06
C TYR A 184 8.86 5.88 5.61
N SER A 185 7.56 5.60 5.40
CA SER A 185 6.98 5.36 4.08
C SER A 185 6.60 6.65 3.37
N GLN A 186 7.06 6.78 2.13
CA GLN A 186 6.72 7.90 1.28
C GLN A 186 5.27 7.77 0.77
N PRO A 187 4.48 8.87 0.77
CA PRO A 187 3.14 8.86 0.20
C PRO A 187 3.17 8.77 -1.32
N ASN A 188 2.15 8.15 -1.90
CA ASN A 188 1.97 8.08 -3.35
C ASN A 188 1.47 9.38 -3.98
N GLN A 189 0.99 10.33 -3.18
CA GLN A 189 0.44 11.61 -3.62
C GLN A 189 1.37 12.76 -3.27
N ARG A 190 1.47 13.77 -4.16
CA ARG A 190 2.36 14.93 -3.96
C ARG A 190 2.04 15.78 -2.73
N ASP A 191 0.80 15.79 -2.30
CA ASP A 191 0.32 16.52 -1.12
C ASP A 191 0.09 15.59 0.09
N GLY A 192 0.58 14.35 0.00
CA GLY A 192 0.48 13.35 1.05
C GLY A 192 1.48 13.55 2.19
N TYR A 193 1.32 12.72 3.21
CA TYR A 193 2.17 12.68 4.39
C TYR A 193 2.99 11.40 4.42
N TYR A 194 4.23 11.48 4.89
CA TYR A 194 4.96 10.28 5.28
C TYR A 194 4.23 9.54 6.39
N LEU A 195 4.36 8.24 6.40
CA LEU A 195 3.90 7.39 7.50
C LEU A 195 5.12 6.71 8.12
N ASN A 196 5.33 6.94 9.41
CA ASN A 196 6.22 6.12 10.19
C ASN A 196 5.44 4.92 10.70
N TRP A 197 5.88 3.71 10.40
CA TRP A 197 5.23 2.50 10.88
C TRP A 197 6.25 1.41 11.22
N ALA A 198 5.86 0.61 12.17
CA ALA A 198 6.59 -0.53 12.64
C ALA A 198 5.68 -1.74 12.72
N PHE A 199 6.21 -2.91 12.45
CA PHE A 199 5.48 -4.18 12.47
C PHE A 199 6.27 -5.25 13.19
N ILE A 200 5.58 -6.00 14.05
CA ILE A 200 6.12 -7.18 14.72
C ILE A 200 5.14 -8.34 14.55
N ALA A 201 5.67 -9.50 14.19
CA ALA A 201 4.99 -10.79 14.34
C ALA A 201 5.77 -11.61 15.36
N THR A 202 5.15 -11.91 16.50
CA THR A 202 5.78 -12.60 17.64
C THR A 202 4.86 -13.70 18.19
N GLN A 203 5.40 -14.59 19.00
CA GLN A 203 4.61 -15.53 19.78
C GLN A 203 3.76 -14.79 20.81
N ASN A 204 2.57 -15.31 21.14
CA ASN A 204 1.62 -14.63 22.01
C ASN A 204 2.20 -14.36 23.41
N ASP A 205 3.00 -15.28 23.93
CA ASP A 205 3.66 -15.19 25.24
C ASP A 205 4.85 -14.22 25.26
N LYS A 206 5.38 -13.82 24.11
CA LYS A 206 6.51 -12.89 23.97
C LYS A 206 6.09 -11.47 23.58
N LEU A 207 4.79 -11.22 23.45
CA LEU A 207 4.29 -9.94 22.91
C LEU A 207 4.77 -8.74 23.72
N LEU A 208 4.71 -8.81 25.05
CA LEU A 208 5.11 -7.70 25.92
C LEU A 208 6.62 -7.44 25.85
N ASP A 209 7.44 -8.50 25.86
CA ASP A 209 8.89 -8.38 25.73
C ASP A 209 9.29 -7.81 24.36
N ALA A 210 8.61 -8.27 23.30
CA ALA A 210 8.83 -7.77 21.95
C ALA A 210 8.45 -6.29 21.83
N LEU A 211 7.34 -5.87 22.46
CA LEU A 211 6.91 -4.48 22.48
C LEU A 211 7.93 -3.59 23.20
N ALA A 212 8.34 -3.98 24.43
CA ALA A 212 9.32 -3.23 25.21
C ALA A 212 10.68 -3.10 24.49
N ALA A 213 11.15 -4.20 23.85
CA ALA A 213 12.37 -4.18 23.08
C ALA A 213 12.27 -3.27 21.83
N PHE A 214 11.11 -3.21 21.23
CA PHE A 214 10.87 -2.37 20.05
C PHE A 214 10.82 -0.89 20.42
N GLU A 215 10.15 -0.56 21.52
CA GLU A 215 10.12 0.79 22.07
C GLU A 215 11.54 1.28 22.45
N ASP A 216 12.34 0.40 23.07
CA ASP A 216 13.75 0.69 23.36
C ASP A 216 14.53 1.03 22.09
N LEU A 217 14.36 0.27 21.01
CA LEU A 217 15.04 0.54 19.72
C LEU A 217 14.62 1.87 19.09
N PHE A 218 13.38 2.30 19.25
CA PHE A 218 12.93 3.61 18.75
C PHE A 218 13.49 4.76 19.58
N ASN A 219 13.52 4.61 20.90
CA ASN A 219 14.00 5.65 21.80
C ASN A 219 15.54 5.73 21.84
N ASN A 220 16.21 4.59 21.69
CA ASN A 220 17.65 4.43 21.85
C ASN A 220 18.27 3.74 20.61
N MET A 221 17.98 4.25 19.41
CA MET A 221 18.48 3.64 18.18
C MET A 221 19.99 3.43 18.22
N PRO A 222 20.49 2.18 18.10
CA PRO A 222 21.92 1.89 18.14
C PRO A 222 22.67 2.55 17.01
N VAL A 223 23.84 3.09 17.30
CA VAL A 223 24.80 3.56 16.29
C VAL A 223 25.69 2.38 15.93
N ALA A 224 25.46 1.79 14.75
CA ALA A 224 26.19 0.64 14.23
C ALA A 224 26.84 0.98 12.88
N GLU A 225 28.09 1.42 12.92
CA GLU A 225 28.82 1.89 11.74
C GLU A 225 28.88 0.84 10.64
N THR A 226 29.13 -0.43 10.97
CA THR A 226 29.15 -1.53 9.99
C THR A 226 27.82 -1.67 9.26
N ASN A 227 26.70 -1.67 9.98
CA ASN A 227 25.38 -1.76 9.38
C ASN A 227 25.05 -0.54 8.52
N PHE A 228 25.52 0.64 8.93
CA PHE A 228 25.35 1.87 8.16
C PHE A 228 26.10 1.80 6.82
N GLN A 229 27.34 1.34 6.81
CA GLN A 229 28.11 1.19 5.58
C GLN A 229 27.48 0.12 4.66
N LEU A 230 27.03 -1.01 5.19
CA LEU A 230 26.30 -2.03 4.42
C LEU A 230 25.01 -1.47 3.80
N ALA A 231 24.24 -0.71 4.54
CA ALA A 231 23.02 -0.06 4.03
C ALA A 231 23.33 0.91 2.87
N LYS A 232 24.38 1.71 3.03
CA LYS A 232 24.86 2.65 2.01
C LYS A 232 25.31 1.92 0.73
N GLU A 233 26.11 0.86 0.88
CA GLU A 233 26.57 0.05 -0.26
C GLU A 233 25.42 -0.64 -0.98
N SER A 234 24.47 -1.20 -0.22
CA SER A 234 23.22 -1.80 -0.76
C SER A 234 22.45 -0.81 -1.61
N LEU A 235 22.19 0.39 -1.11
CA LEU A 235 21.48 1.42 -1.86
C LEU A 235 22.23 1.85 -3.13
N ILE A 236 23.54 2.04 -3.05
CA ILE A 236 24.38 2.40 -4.21
C ILE A 236 24.31 1.28 -5.26
N SER A 237 24.44 0.02 -4.83
CA SER A 237 24.33 -1.13 -5.72
C SER A 237 22.96 -1.20 -6.40
N ASN A 238 21.87 -1.02 -5.63
CA ASN A 238 20.52 -1.01 -6.15
C ASN A 238 20.30 0.09 -7.19
N ILE A 239 20.84 1.30 -6.97
CA ILE A 239 20.77 2.41 -7.94
C ILE A 239 21.53 2.06 -9.22
N ARG A 240 22.73 1.48 -9.10
CA ARG A 240 23.56 1.11 -10.26
C ARG A 240 22.98 -0.02 -11.09
N THR A 241 22.32 -0.98 -10.46
CA THR A 241 21.76 -2.16 -11.11
C THR A 241 20.32 -1.99 -11.55
N SER A 242 19.58 -1.01 -10.96
CA SER A 242 18.21 -0.74 -11.37
C SER A 242 18.17 -0.18 -12.80
N ARG A 243 17.47 -0.88 -13.68
CA ARG A 243 17.20 -0.36 -15.02
C ARG A 243 16.15 0.74 -14.90
N THR A 244 16.51 1.95 -15.30
CA THR A 244 15.55 3.05 -15.41
C THR A 244 14.65 2.77 -16.61
N THR A 245 13.51 2.16 -16.39
CA THR A 245 12.45 2.12 -17.40
C THR A 245 11.78 3.49 -17.43
N LYS A 246 11.72 4.13 -18.60
CA LYS A 246 10.90 5.33 -18.77
C LYS A 246 9.44 4.94 -18.47
N ARG A 247 8.91 5.44 -17.37
CA ARG A 247 7.47 5.41 -17.05
C ARG A 247 6.82 6.73 -17.42
#